data_2e4b4db1d9a335d6b4fdc42c97104956
#
_entry.id   2e4b4db1d9a335d6b4fdc42c97104956
#
_cell.length_a   1.000
_cell.length_b   1.000
_cell.length_c   1.000
_cell.angle_alpha   90.00
_cell.angle_beta   90.00
_cell.angle_gamma   90.00
#
_symmetry.space_group_name_H-M   'P 1'
#
loop_
_entity.id
_entity.type
_entity.pdbx_description
1 polymer ?
#
loop_
_entity_poly.entity_id
_entity_poly.type
_entity_poly.pdbx_seq_one_letter_code
_entity_poly.pdbx_strand_id
1 'polypeptide(L)'
;MQESQVSTDVLLRERDGEILIATMNRPERMNAMGGGLPEAVTEAWLDFRDDPDLKVMIITGAGGRAFCAGADLRQNDDRARELGAQSAQALLDAAHSRQIRPSFNGNNFGLWKPVIAAINGWCLAAGCELAMGCDLRIMEEQAKMGLPEVKRGMGAKQTTHKLFFLANLNIGLEMVWTGDPLTAQRAHELGLVNKVVPKGQSVEKAKEVARQICRYPADYLHYHKLRLFQSIGVPLDYAMSLEQRFAPQDGAGYRQGLEKSLSESGFEWPA
;
A
#
# COMPACT_ATOMS: atom_id res chain seq x y z
N MET A 1 10.69 27.82 16.88
CA MET A 1 10.22 26.49 16.45
C MET A 1 11.04 26.14 15.23
N GLN A 2 11.99 25.23 15.37
CA GLN A 2 12.75 24.73 14.22
C GLN A 2 11.85 23.77 13.45
N GLU A 3 11.50 24.14 12.23
CA GLU A 3 10.95 23.20 11.25
C GLU A 3 12.01 22.11 11.05
N SER A 4 11.71 20.90 11.52
CA SER A 4 12.53 19.74 11.21
C SER A 4 12.39 19.47 9.71
N GLN A 5 13.38 19.86 8.93
CA GLN A 5 13.51 19.42 7.54
C GLN A 5 13.51 17.89 7.54
N VAL A 6 12.42 17.30 7.08
CA VAL A 6 12.33 15.85 6.84
C VAL A 6 13.33 15.55 5.73
N SER A 7 14.36 14.73 6.04
CA SER A 7 15.40 14.38 5.06
C SER A 7 14.75 13.67 3.87
N THR A 8 14.86 14.27 2.69
CA THR A 8 14.33 13.72 1.43
C THR A 8 15.03 12.44 1.00
N ASP A 9 16.15 12.10 1.64
CA ASP A 9 17.00 10.96 1.28
C ASP A 9 16.45 9.60 1.73
N VAL A 10 15.52 9.54 2.70
CA VAL A 10 14.94 8.28 3.20
C VAL A 10 13.82 7.74 2.32
N LEU A 11 13.25 8.56 1.44
CA LEU A 11 12.27 8.20 0.43
C LEU A 11 12.62 8.91 -0.88
N LEU A 12 12.97 8.14 -1.88
CA LEU A 12 13.21 8.66 -3.23
C LEU A 12 11.88 8.73 -3.97
N ARG A 13 11.67 9.82 -4.72
CA ARG A 13 10.46 10.05 -5.52
C ARG A 13 10.87 10.27 -6.98
N GLU A 14 10.33 9.46 -7.86
CA GLU A 14 10.53 9.54 -9.31
C GLU A 14 9.17 9.67 -10.01
N ARG A 15 9.09 10.52 -11.03
CA ARG A 15 7.90 10.66 -11.85
C ARG A 15 8.13 10.03 -13.22
N ASP A 16 7.27 9.08 -13.60
CA ASP A 16 7.22 8.48 -14.94
C ASP A 16 5.84 8.80 -15.57
N GLY A 17 5.75 9.98 -16.20
CA GLY A 17 4.48 10.51 -16.72
C GLY A 17 3.45 10.74 -15.60
N GLU A 18 2.34 10.01 -15.67
CA GLU A 18 1.24 10.06 -14.69
C GLU A 18 1.46 9.11 -13.48
N ILE A 19 2.66 8.52 -13.37
CA ILE A 19 3.00 7.53 -12.33
C ILE A 19 4.02 8.15 -11.37
N LEU A 20 3.75 8.10 -10.06
CA LEU A 20 4.70 8.39 -9.00
C LEU A 20 5.33 7.08 -8.52
N ILE A 21 6.66 7.01 -8.51
CA ILE A 21 7.40 5.88 -7.93
C ILE A 21 8.06 6.36 -6.64
N ALA A 22 7.64 5.80 -5.51
CA ALA A 22 8.16 6.08 -4.18
C ALA A 22 9.01 4.90 -3.72
N THR A 23 10.32 5.12 -3.57
CA THR A 23 11.27 4.08 -3.13
C THR A 23 11.73 4.37 -1.71
N MET A 24 11.35 3.52 -0.76
CA MET A 24 11.86 3.55 0.61
C MET A 24 13.38 3.32 0.58
N ASN A 25 14.18 4.27 1.06
CA ASN A 25 15.62 4.28 0.86
C ASN A 25 16.40 4.25 2.19
N ARG A 26 16.25 3.14 2.91
CA ARG A 26 17.04 2.78 4.10
C ARG A 26 17.50 1.31 4.01
N PRO A 27 18.20 0.91 2.91
CA PRO A 27 18.54 -0.49 2.66
C PRO A 27 19.41 -1.12 3.75
N GLU A 28 20.28 -0.36 4.41
CA GLU A 28 21.09 -0.79 5.54
C GLU A 28 20.26 -1.18 6.78
N ARG A 29 19.03 -0.65 6.87
CA ARG A 29 18.02 -0.95 7.89
C ARG A 29 16.88 -1.79 7.35
N MET A 30 17.05 -2.44 6.18
CA MET A 30 16.01 -3.20 5.50
C MET A 30 14.72 -2.38 5.30
N ASN A 31 14.86 -1.11 5.02
CA ASN A 31 13.76 -0.14 4.83
C ASN A 31 12.76 -0.09 6.01
N ALA A 32 13.27 -0.30 7.25
CA ALA A 32 12.44 -0.24 8.44
C ALA A 32 11.85 1.15 8.67
N MET A 33 10.62 1.20 9.17
CA MET A 33 9.86 2.41 9.48
C MET A 33 10.45 3.11 10.70
N GLY A 34 11.33 4.08 10.45
CA GLY A 34 12.03 4.92 11.38
C GLY A 34 12.88 5.94 10.64
N GLY A 35 13.63 6.82 11.34
CA GLY A 35 14.51 7.81 10.74
C GLY A 35 13.84 8.80 9.78
N GLY A 36 12.57 9.15 10.03
CA GLY A 36 11.80 10.04 9.17
C GLY A 36 11.06 9.37 8.00
N LEU A 37 11.28 8.06 7.76
CA LEU A 37 10.61 7.35 6.66
C LEU A 37 9.08 7.33 6.78
N PRO A 38 8.45 7.10 7.96
CA PRO A 38 6.99 7.16 8.08
C PRO A 38 6.40 8.51 7.67
N GLU A 39 7.05 9.59 8.06
CA GLU A 39 6.66 10.96 7.75
C GLU A 39 6.80 11.22 6.24
N ALA A 40 7.93 10.84 5.65
CA ALA A 40 8.18 10.99 4.22
C ALA A 40 7.20 10.18 3.36
N VAL A 41 6.84 8.97 3.78
CA VAL A 41 5.80 8.16 3.11
C VAL A 41 4.45 8.84 3.22
N THR A 42 4.09 9.37 4.40
CA THR A 42 2.81 10.09 4.59
C THR A 42 2.72 11.32 3.68
N GLU A 43 3.78 12.12 3.63
CA GLU A 43 3.86 13.29 2.76
C GLU A 43 3.71 12.91 1.28
N ALA A 44 4.43 11.84 0.84
CA ALA A 44 4.30 11.36 -0.54
C ALA A 44 2.88 10.91 -0.88
N TRP A 45 2.13 10.34 0.06
CA TRP A 45 0.74 9.96 -0.12
C TRP A 45 -0.17 11.17 -0.27
N LEU A 46 0.05 12.23 0.53
CA LEU A 46 -0.71 13.46 0.47
C LEU A 46 -0.44 14.22 -0.84
N ASP A 47 0.83 14.38 -1.21
CA ASP A 47 1.22 15.00 -2.47
C ASP A 47 0.64 14.25 -3.68
N PHE A 48 0.73 12.91 -3.67
CA PHE A 48 0.13 12.08 -4.72
C PHE A 48 -1.39 12.23 -4.80
N ARG A 49 -2.07 12.30 -3.65
CA ARG A 49 -3.51 12.54 -3.61
C ARG A 49 -3.88 13.85 -4.28
N ASP A 50 -3.15 14.90 -3.96
CA ASP A 50 -3.49 16.28 -4.32
C ASP A 50 -2.95 16.72 -5.70
N ASP A 51 -1.95 16.01 -6.26
CA ASP A 51 -1.43 16.30 -7.61
C ASP A 51 -2.37 15.78 -8.70
N PRO A 52 -3.07 16.68 -9.46
CA PRO A 52 -4.04 16.27 -10.48
C PRO A 52 -3.43 15.51 -11.67
N ASP A 53 -2.13 15.65 -11.90
CA ASP A 53 -1.43 15.05 -13.04
C ASP A 53 -0.95 13.63 -12.74
N LEU A 54 -1.04 13.16 -11.50
CA LEU A 54 -0.67 11.81 -11.09
C LEU A 54 -1.90 10.91 -10.99
N LYS A 55 -1.86 9.75 -11.62
CA LYS A 55 -2.95 8.76 -11.61
C LYS A 55 -2.65 7.51 -10.78
N VAL A 56 -1.41 7.04 -10.78
CA VAL A 56 -1.01 5.80 -10.10
C VAL A 56 0.25 6.02 -9.28
N MET A 57 0.30 5.43 -8.09
CA MET A 57 1.53 5.38 -7.28
C MET A 57 2.06 3.96 -7.20
N ILE A 58 3.38 3.81 -7.32
CA ILE A 58 4.10 2.57 -7.05
C ILE A 58 4.97 2.81 -5.82
N ILE A 59 4.90 1.92 -4.82
CA ILE A 59 5.79 1.95 -3.67
C ILE A 59 6.66 0.69 -3.64
N THR A 60 7.95 0.87 -3.37
CA THR A 60 8.94 -0.22 -3.33
C THR A 60 10.05 0.05 -2.30
N GLY A 61 11.00 -0.88 -2.13
CA GLY A 61 12.15 -0.74 -1.25
C GLY A 61 13.49 -0.73 -2.01
N ALA A 62 14.42 0.11 -1.63
CA ALA A 62 15.78 0.09 -2.16
C ALA A 62 16.57 -1.15 -1.69
N GLY A 63 17.61 -1.52 -2.45
CA GLY A 63 18.63 -2.51 -2.07
C GLY A 63 18.28 -3.99 -2.28
N GLY A 64 17.09 -4.32 -2.78
CA GLY A 64 16.71 -5.69 -3.20
C GLY A 64 16.64 -6.76 -2.10
N ARG A 65 16.90 -6.42 -0.83
CA ARG A 65 16.80 -7.34 0.31
C ARG A 65 15.44 -7.32 0.99
N ALA A 66 14.84 -6.15 1.07
CA ALA A 66 13.57 -5.94 1.73
C ALA A 66 12.77 -4.87 1.01
N PHE A 67 11.48 -5.10 0.91
CA PHE A 67 10.50 -4.06 0.70
C PHE A 67 10.46 -3.15 1.96
N CYS A 68 10.10 -3.73 3.11
CA CYS A 68 10.18 -3.09 4.42
C CYS A 68 10.10 -4.16 5.52
N ALA A 69 11.03 -4.14 6.47
CA ALA A 69 11.10 -5.12 7.56
C ALA A 69 10.22 -4.79 8.78
N GLY A 70 9.41 -3.74 8.71
CA GLY A 70 8.54 -3.31 9.81
C GLY A 70 9.08 -2.09 10.56
N ALA A 71 8.67 -1.92 11.82
CA ALA A 71 9.13 -0.80 12.66
C ALA A 71 10.63 -0.90 12.97
N ASP A 72 11.34 0.23 13.03
CA ASP A 72 12.73 0.29 13.48
C ASP A 72 12.79 0.12 15.00
N LEU A 73 12.90 -1.13 15.45
CA LEU A 73 12.86 -1.47 16.86
C LEU A 73 14.06 -0.93 17.66
N ARG A 74 15.22 -0.73 17.02
CA ARG A 74 16.38 -0.14 17.70
C ARG A 74 16.13 1.32 18.02
N GLN A 75 15.66 2.09 17.06
CA GLN A 75 15.31 3.49 17.30
C GLN A 75 14.21 3.64 18.35
N ASN A 76 13.24 2.71 18.37
CA ASN A 76 12.19 2.72 19.38
C ASN A 76 12.74 2.41 20.78
N ASP A 77 13.69 1.49 20.93
CA ASP A 77 14.33 1.14 22.19
C ASP A 77 15.21 2.30 22.70
N ASP A 78 16.02 2.91 21.83
CA ASP A 78 16.83 4.09 22.17
C ASP A 78 15.95 5.24 22.64
N ARG A 79 14.87 5.53 21.95
CA ARG A 79 13.91 6.55 22.35
C ARG A 79 13.19 6.22 23.67
N ALA A 80 12.93 4.91 23.90
CA ALA A 80 12.37 4.43 25.17
C ALA A 80 13.27 4.76 26.35
N ARG A 81 14.56 4.50 26.19
CA ARG A 81 15.58 4.76 27.19
C ARG A 81 15.74 6.27 27.47
N GLU A 82 15.78 7.08 26.41
CA GLU A 82 15.88 8.54 26.50
C GLU A 82 14.69 9.17 27.25
N LEU A 83 13.48 8.68 27.00
CA LEU A 83 12.26 9.19 27.62
C LEU A 83 12.01 8.64 29.04
N GLY A 84 12.85 7.71 29.51
CA GLY A 84 12.68 7.07 30.82
C GLY A 84 11.33 6.33 30.93
N ALA A 85 10.80 5.90 29.83
CA ALA A 85 9.48 5.28 29.75
C ALA A 85 9.47 3.92 30.43
N GLN A 86 8.69 3.78 31.50
CA GLN A 86 8.57 2.54 32.28
C GLN A 86 7.82 1.42 31.56
N SER A 87 7.25 1.69 30.38
CA SER A 87 6.58 0.66 29.59
C SER A 87 6.74 0.86 28.07
N ALA A 88 7.08 -0.21 27.37
CA ALA A 88 7.06 -0.25 25.91
C ALA A 88 5.68 0.12 25.33
N GLN A 89 4.61 -0.09 26.09
CA GLN A 89 3.24 0.25 25.68
C GLN A 89 3.01 1.76 25.60
N ALA A 90 3.49 2.55 26.58
CA ALA A 90 3.36 4.01 26.54
C ALA A 90 4.09 4.63 25.35
N LEU A 91 5.20 4.03 24.94
CA LEU A 91 5.94 4.45 23.74
C LEU A 91 5.20 4.08 22.45
N LEU A 92 4.64 2.89 22.41
CA LEU A 92 3.79 2.48 21.30
C LEU A 92 2.57 3.39 21.19
N ASP A 93 1.97 3.79 22.28
CA ASP A 93 0.81 4.68 22.32
C ASP A 93 1.19 6.12 21.92
N ALA A 94 2.33 6.62 22.39
CA ALA A 94 2.88 7.92 21.98
C ALA A 94 3.28 7.94 20.49
N ALA A 95 3.84 6.86 19.97
CA ALA A 95 4.13 6.69 18.55
C ALA A 95 2.84 6.60 17.71
N HIS A 96 1.76 6.07 18.27
CA HIS A 96 0.46 6.00 17.61
C HIS A 96 -0.28 7.34 17.57
N SER A 97 -0.17 8.16 18.62
CA SER A 97 -0.87 9.44 18.69
C SER A 97 -0.26 10.54 17.82
N ARG A 98 1.01 10.41 17.41
CA ARG A 98 1.75 11.41 16.63
C ARG A 98 1.95 11.06 15.16
N GLN A 99 1.81 9.80 14.79
CA GLN A 99 1.89 9.37 13.41
C GLN A 99 0.49 9.29 12.85
N ILE A 100 0.13 10.23 11.99
CA ILE A 100 -0.85 9.99 10.95
C ILE A 100 -0.20 8.93 10.06
N ARG A 101 -0.26 7.66 10.50
CA ARG A 101 0.14 6.57 9.62
C ARG A 101 -0.82 6.60 8.46
N PRO A 102 -0.35 6.48 7.22
CA PRO A 102 -1.24 6.22 6.12
C PRO A 102 -2.09 5.05 6.58
N SER A 103 -3.35 5.31 6.84
CA SER A 103 -4.26 4.23 7.16
C SER A 103 -4.25 3.35 5.95
N PHE A 104 -3.91 2.10 6.17
CA PHE A 104 -3.80 1.08 5.15
C PHE A 104 -5.12 0.79 4.43
N ASN A 105 -6.16 1.56 4.66
CA ASN A 105 -7.44 1.50 3.94
C ASN A 105 -7.61 2.59 2.89
N GLY A 106 -6.59 3.36 2.54
CA GLY A 106 -6.77 4.42 1.53
C GLY A 106 -7.79 5.52 1.91
N ASN A 107 -8.71 5.19 2.81
CA ASN A 107 -9.84 6.05 3.18
C ASN A 107 -9.48 7.17 4.16
N ASN A 108 -8.46 6.99 5.01
CA ASN A 108 -8.13 7.95 6.06
C ASN A 108 -7.60 9.29 5.53
N PHE A 109 -7.20 9.33 4.25
CA PHE A 109 -6.72 10.55 3.60
C PHE A 109 -7.53 10.93 2.36
N GLY A 110 -8.64 10.25 2.11
CA GLY A 110 -9.38 10.43 0.86
C GLY A 110 -8.58 10.02 -0.39
N LEU A 111 -7.65 9.07 -0.24
CA LEU A 111 -6.83 8.62 -1.37
C LEU A 111 -7.56 7.55 -2.17
N TRP A 112 -8.26 7.96 -3.21
CA TRP A 112 -8.98 7.08 -4.12
C TRP A 112 -8.19 6.69 -5.35
N LYS A 113 -7.03 7.30 -5.59
CA LYS A 113 -6.11 6.92 -6.67
C LYS A 113 -5.51 5.54 -6.43
N PRO A 114 -5.26 4.75 -7.50
CA PRO A 114 -4.64 3.44 -7.40
C PRO A 114 -3.21 3.47 -6.84
N VAL A 115 -2.90 2.52 -5.97
CA VAL A 115 -1.55 2.33 -5.41
C VAL A 115 -1.11 0.88 -5.56
N ILE A 116 0.10 0.67 -6.06
CA ILE A 116 0.70 -0.64 -6.30
C ILE A 116 1.92 -0.83 -5.40
N ALA A 117 1.94 -1.90 -4.60
CA ALA A 117 3.15 -2.33 -3.90
C ALA A 117 3.99 -3.24 -4.80
N ALA A 118 5.22 -2.83 -5.11
CA ALA A 118 6.23 -3.64 -5.79
C ALA A 118 7.17 -4.25 -4.75
N ILE A 119 6.90 -5.50 -4.36
CA ILE A 119 7.52 -6.17 -3.21
C ILE A 119 8.75 -6.94 -3.70
N ASN A 120 9.93 -6.40 -3.42
CA ASN A 120 11.21 -6.89 -3.93
C ASN A 120 12.05 -7.70 -2.92
N GLY A 121 11.48 -8.05 -1.75
CA GLY A 121 12.16 -8.79 -0.71
C GLY A 121 11.31 -8.97 0.54
N TRP A 122 11.93 -8.96 1.73
CA TRP A 122 11.22 -9.09 2.99
C TRP A 122 10.18 -7.99 3.19
N CYS A 123 8.94 -8.38 3.42
CA CYS A 123 7.79 -7.52 3.62
C CYS A 123 7.11 -7.92 4.93
N LEU A 124 7.58 -7.38 6.06
CA LEU A 124 7.23 -7.88 7.38
C LEU A 124 6.61 -6.79 8.26
N ALA A 125 5.74 -7.20 9.19
CA ALA A 125 5.14 -6.33 10.21
C ALA A 125 4.53 -5.05 9.56
N ALA A 126 4.90 -3.84 10.01
CA ALA A 126 4.44 -2.59 9.42
C ALA A 126 4.71 -2.48 7.91
N GLY A 127 5.71 -3.17 7.37
CA GLY A 127 5.94 -3.26 5.92
C GLY A 127 4.89 -4.13 5.22
N CYS A 128 4.51 -5.24 5.82
CA CYS A 128 3.40 -6.07 5.35
C CYS A 128 2.08 -5.28 5.46
N GLU A 129 1.88 -4.57 6.54
CA GLU A 129 0.73 -3.68 6.73
C GLU A 129 0.66 -2.62 5.62
N LEU A 130 1.77 -1.95 5.30
CA LEU A 130 1.86 -0.99 4.20
C LEU A 130 1.49 -1.63 2.85
N ALA A 131 2.07 -2.79 2.52
CA ALA A 131 1.79 -3.50 1.28
C ALA A 131 0.31 -3.93 1.17
N MET A 132 -0.29 -4.39 2.26
CA MET A 132 -1.72 -4.73 2.32
C MET A 132 -2.61 -3.49 2.28
N GLY A 133 -2.09 -2.31 2.60
CA GLY A 133 -2.74 -1.02 2.42
C GLY A 133 -2.84 -0.57 0.97
N CYS A 134 -1.94 -1.02 0.12
CA CYS A 134 -1.99 -0.76 -1.31
C CYS A 134 -3.14 -1.55 -1.97
N ASP A 135 -3.54 -1.13 -3.16
CA ASP A 135 -4.64 -1.77 -3.90
C ASP A 135 -4.17 -3.05 -4.58
N LEU A 136 -3.02 -2.99 -5.24
CA LEU A 136 -2.41 -4.14 -5.91
C LEU A 136 -1.03 -4.45 -5.29
N ARG A 137 -0.64 -5.73 -5.33
CA ARG A 137 0.65 -6.25 -4.87
C ARG A 137 1.27 -7.09 -5.95
N ILE A 138 2.49 -6.70 -6.37
CA ILE A 138 3.34 -7.46 -7.29
C ILE A 138 4.58 -7.85 -6.52
N MET A 139 4.87 -9.15 -6.44
CA MET A 139 5.87 -9.68 -5.52
C MET A 139 6.90 -10.52 -6.27
N GLU A 140 8.17 -10.33 -5.95
CA GLU A 140 9.23 -11.15 -6.50
C GLU A 140 9.23 -12.55 -5.88
N GLU A 141 9.53 -13.58 -6.66
CA GLU A 141 9.43 -15.00 -6.30
C GLU A 141 10.18 -15.38 -5.01
N GLN A 142 11.34 -14.74 -4.73
CA GLN A 142 12.13 -14.98 -3.52
C GLN A 142 11.64 -14.19 -2.30
N ALA A 143 10.74 -13.22 -2.50
CA ALA A 143 10.26 -12.36 -1.45
C ALA A 143 9.35 -13.12 -0.47
N LYS A 144 9.24 -12.61 0.75
CA LYS A 144 8.37 -13.17 1.79
C LYS A 144 7.60 -12.06 2.48
N MET A 145 6.32 -12.32 2.79
CA MET A 145 5.47 -11.37 3.51
C MET A 145 4.84 -12.01 4.75
N GLY A 146 4.66 -11.23 5.82
CA GLY A 146 4.05 -11.76 7.04
C GLY A 146 4.00 -10.79 8.21
N LEU A 147 3.36 -11.24 9.29
CA LEU A 147 3.09 -10.50 10.51
C LEU A 147 3.73 -11.19 11.73
N PRO A 148 5.06 -11.06 11.92
CA PRO A 148 5.81 -11.79 12.93
C PRO A 148 5.74 -11.16 14.34
N GLU A 149 4.83 -10.23 14.59
CA GLU A 149 4.73 -9.48 15.84
C GLU A 149 4.59 -10.38 17.06
N VAL A 150 3.81 -11.45 16.95
CA VAL A 150 3.58 -12.41 18.06
C VAL A 150 4.88 -13.04 18.56
N LYS A 151 5.87 -13.26 17.70
CA LYS A 151 7.19 -13.78 18.08
C LYS A 151 7.99 -12.86 18.99
N ARG A 152 7.52 -11.63 19.19
CA ARG A 152 8.12 -10.59 20.04
C ARG A 152 7.17 -10.10 21.13
N GLY A 153 6.08 -10.84 21.39
CA GLY A 153 5.08 -10.46 22.38
C GLY A 153 4.26 -9.21 22.01
N MET A 154 4.20 -8.91 20.70
CA MET A 154 3.44 -7.78 20.19
C MET A 154 2.24 -8.26 19.36
N GLY A 155 1.22 -7.44 19.21
CA GLY A 155 0.09 -7.69 18.31
C GLY A 155 0.26 -6.95 16.98
N ALA A 156 -0.08 -7.59 15.88
CA ALA A 156 -0.30 -6.92 14.61
C ALA A 156 -1.56 -6.03 14.71
N LYS A 157 -1.48 -4.76 14.33
CA LYS A 157 -2.51 -3.79 14.74
C LYS A 157 -3.50 -3.44 13.64
N GLN A 158 -3.03 -2.97 12.49
CA GLN A 158 -3.92 -2.34 11.51
C GLN A 158 -4.42 -3.29 10.42
N THR A 159 -3.76 -4.41 10.24
CA THR A 159 -3.95 -5.29 9.08
C THR A 159 -4.83 -6.49 9.38
N THR A 160 -5.00 -6.84 10.64
CA THR A 160 -5.73 -8.05 11.02
C THR A 160 -7.16 -8.08 10.50
N HIS A 161 -7.85 -6.94 10.52
CA HIS A 161 -9.20 -6.85 9.94
C HIS A 161 -9.21 -6.84 8.40
N LYS A 162 -8.16 -6.36 7.73
CA LYS A 162 -8.05 -6.48 6.26
C LYS A 162 -7.77 -7.91 5.81
N LEU A 163 -7.05 -8.70 6.58
CA LEU A 163 -6.81 -10.11 6.27
C LEU A 163 -8.12 -10.89 6.09
N PHE A 164 -9.12 -10.59 6.90
CA PHE A 164 -10.44 -11.21 6.78
C PHE A 164 -11.09 -10.95 5.40
N PHE A 165 -10.89 -9.75 4.84
CA PHE A 165 -11.46 -9.41 3.53
C PHE A 165 -10.59 -9.83 2.35
N LEU A 166 -9.27 -9.85 2.52
CA LEU A 166 -8.32 -10.14 1.44
C LEU A 166 -8.05 -11.64 1.26
N ALA A 167 -8.12 -12.44 2.32
CA ALA A 167 -7.97 -13.88 2.28
C ALA A 167 -9.22 -14.54 2.90
N ASN A 168 -9.04 -15.24 3.98
CA ASN A 168 -10.12 -15.72 4.83
C ASN A 168 -9.66 -15.71 6.29
N LEU A 169 -10.60 -15.88 7.21
CA LEU A 169 -10.33 -15.82 8.65
C LEU A 169 -9.22 -16.78 9.09
N ASN A 170 -9.24 -18.02 8.60
CA ASN A 170 -8.27 -19.03 9.03
C ASN A 170 -6.85 -18.66 8.60
N ILE A 171 -6.67 -18.16 7.40
CA ILE A 171 -5.36 -17.68 6.90
C ILE A 171 -4.89 -16.47 7.70
N GLY A 172 -5.80 -15.53 7.97
CA GLY A 172 -5.48 -14.38 8.82
C GLY A 172 -5.01 -14.80 10.21
N LEU A 173 -5.71 -15.74 10.85
CA LEU A 173 -5.35 -16.28 12.17
C LEU A 173 -4.02 -17.03 12.13
N GLU A 174 -3.79 -17.88 11.13
CA GLU A 174 -2.51 -18.59 10.95
C GLU A 174 -1.35 -17.59 10.86
N MET A 175 -1.46 -16.56 10.02
CA MET A 175 -0.42 -15.55 9.85
C MET A 175 -0.09 -14.81 11.15
N VAL A 176 -1.10 -14.41 11.94
CA VAL A 176 -0.86 -13.60 13.15
C VAL A 176 -0.53 -14.45 14.38
N TRP A 177 -0.95 -15.71 14.43
CA TRP A 177 -0.68 -16.60 15.57
C TRP A 177 0.67 -17.33 15.45
N THR A 178 1.07 -17.72 14.25
CA THR A 178 2.37 -18.35 14.02
C THR A 178 3.47 -17.31 13.82
N GLY A 179 3.12 -16.17 13.21
CA GLY A 179 4.07 -15.15 12.76
C GLY A 179 5.02 -15.66 11.68
N ASP A 180 4.69 -16.77 11.00
CA ASP A 180 5.50 -17.32 9.92
C ASP A 180 5.21 -16.58 8.60
N PRO A 181 6.26 -16.16 7.88
CA PRO A 181 6.07 -15.43 6.64
C PRO A 181 5.69 -16.38 5.51
N LEU A 182 4.72 -15.95 4.69
CA LEU A 182 4.32 -16.61 3.46
C LEU A 182 5.37 -16.39 2.37
N THR A 183 5.57 -17.40 1.52
CA THR A 183 6.28 -17.25 0.24
C THR A 183 5.43 -16.45 -0.74
N ALA A 184 6.04 -15.87 -1.78
CA ALA A 184 5.34 -15.14 -2.83
C ALA A 184 4.28 -16.02 -3.51
N GLN A 185 4.62 -17.26 -3.83
CA GLN A 185 3.71 -18.21 -4.47
C GLN A 185 2.49 -18.50 -3.57
N ARG A 186 2.75 -18.78 -2.27
CA ARG A 186 1.64 -19.05 -1.33
C ARG A 186 0.73 -17.84 -1.13
N ALA A 187 1.30 -16.64 -1.04
CA ALA A 187 0.55 -15.40 -0.94
C ALA A 187 -0.32 -15.14 -2.19
N HIS A 188 0.19 -15.53 -3.37
CA HIS A 188 -0.57 -15.44 -4.62
C HIS A 188 -1.74 -16.44 -4.66
N GLU A 189 -1.51 -17.69 -4.31
CA GLU A 189 -2.55 -18.74 -4.21
C GLU A 189 -3.70 -18.33 -3.27
N LEU A 190 -3.36 -17.60 -2.21
CA LEU A 190 -4.33 -17.10 -1.22
C LEU A 190 -5.01 -15.79 -1.63
N GLY A 191 -4.67 -15.20 -2.79
CA GLY A 191 -5.22 -13.94 -3.26
C GLY A 191 -4.65 -12.69 -2.58
N LEU A 192 -3.65 -12.84 -1.71
CA LEU A 192 -2.97 -11.71 -1.04
C LEU A 192 -2.05 -10.95 -2.00
N VAL A 193 -1.57 -11.59 -3.06
CA VAL A 193 -0.68 -11.02 -4.08
C VAL A 193 -1.30 -11.21 -5.47
N ASN A 194 -1.33 -10.17 -6.26
CA ASN A 194 -1.94 -10.20 -7.60
C ASN A 194 -1.06 -10.89 -8.64
N LYS A 195 0.27 -10.70 -8.55
CA LYS A 195 1.23 -11.28 -9.50
C LYS A 195 2.54 -11.64 -8.79
N VAL A 196 3.10 -12.79 -9.18
CA VAL A 196 4.47 -13.18 -8.83
C VAL A 196 5.35 -13.02 -10.05
N VAL A 197 6.53 -12.44 -9.87
CA VAL A 197 7.48 -12.14 -10.94
C VAL A 197 8.90 -12.59 -10.56
N PRO A 198 9.81 -12.82 -11.53
CA PRO A 198 11.21 -13.10 -11.25
C PRO A 198 11.87 -11.99 -10.45
N LYS A 199 12.96 -12.33 -9.75
CA LYS A 199 13.76 -11.38 -8.99
C LYS A 199 14.19 -10.17 -9.83
N GLY A 200 14.03 -8.96 -9.26
CA GLY A 200 14.40 -7.69 -9.90
C GLY A 200 13.35 -7.15 -10.85
N GLN A 201 12.18 -7.81 -11.00
CA GLN A 201 11.17 -7.40 -11.99
C GLN A 201 9.90 -6.78 -11.37
N SER A 202 9.81 -6.64 -10.06
CA SER A 202 8.58 -6.16 -9.42
C SER A 202 8.22 -4.73 -9.82
N VAL A 203 9.19 -3.83 -9.91
CA VAL A 203 8.97 -2.42 -10.30
C VAL A 203 8.57 -2.32 -11.77
N GLU A 204 9.27 -3.00 -12.67
CA GLU A 204 8.94 -2.96 -14.10
C GLU A 204 7.55 -3.53 -14.37
N LYS A 205 7.18 -4.62 -13.70
CA LYS A 205 5.82 -5.17 -13.81
C LYS A 205 4.77 -4.24 -13.21
N ALA A 206 5.09 -3.53 -12.12
CA ALA A 206 4.23 -2.52 -11.55
C ALA A 206 4.03 -1.33 -12.50
N LYS A 207 5.09 -0.86 -13.18
CA LYS A 207 5.02 0.17 -14.22
C LYS A 207 4.15 -0.27 -15.39
N GLU A 208 4.28 -1.51 -15.86
CA GLU A 208 3.43 -2.07 -16.92
C GLU A 208 1.94 -2.01 -16.55
N VAL A 209 1.60 -2.48 -15.32
CA VAL A 209 0.22 -2.43 -14.83
C VAL A 209 -0.25 -1.00 -14.64
N ALA A 210 0.60 -0.12 -14.10
CA ALA A 210 0.28 1.30 -13.90
C ALA A 210 0.00 2.00 -15.23
N ARG A 211 0.82 1.77 -16.27
CA ARG A 211 0.59 2.33 -17.61
C ARG A 211 -0.73 1.83 -18.22
N GLN A 212 -1.09 0.56 -17.98
CA GLN A 212 -2.40 0.03 -18.39
C GLN A 212 -3.54 0.79 -17.70
N ILE A 213 -3.43 1.03 -16.39
CA ILE A 213 -4.43 1.77 -15.61
C ILE A 213 -4.53 3.23 -16.09
N CYS A 214 -3.40 3.89 -16.35
CA CYS A 214 -3.36 5.29 -16.80
C CYS A 214 -4.07 5.54 -18.14
N ARG A 215 -4.35 4.49 -18.93
CA ARG A 215 -5.12 4.62 -20.17
C ARG A 215 -6.58 5.01 -19.94
N TYR A 216 -7.08 4.85 -18.74
CA TYR A 216 -8.49 5.07 -18.41
C TYR A 216 -8.70 6.39 -17.65
N PRO A 217 -9.91 6.98 -17.73
CA PRO A 217 -10.23 8.20 -17.02
C PRO A 217 -10.10 8.05 -15.49
N ALA A 218 -9.49 9.04 -14.84
CA ALA A 218 -9.18 8.98 -13.41
C ALA A 218 -10.42 8.86 -12.53
N ASP A 219 -11.49 9.59 -12.87
CA ASP A 219 -12.75 9.63 -12.12
C ASP A 219 -13.38 8.24 -11.99
N TYR A 220 -13.33 7.42 -13.06
CA TYR A 220 -13.85 6.04 -13.03
C TYR A 220 -12.96 5.11 -12.19
N LEU A 221 -11.64 5.31 -12.20
CA LEU A 221 -10.73 4.58 -11.32
C LEU A 221 -11.04 4.88 -9.85
N HIS A 222 -11.21 6.16 -9.52
CA HIS A 222 -11.58 6.62 -8.17
C HIS A 222 -12.95 6.08 -7.77
N TYR A 223 -13.93 6.19 -8.64
CA TYR A 223 -15.29 5.71 -8.43
C TYR A 223 -15.33 4.21 -8.11
N HIS A 224 -14.66 3.37 -8.89
CA HIS A 224 -14.64 1.93 -8.65
C HIS A 224 -13.99 1.59 -7.31
N LYS A 225 -12.86 2.22 -6.98
CA LYS A 225 -12.18 2.01 -5.69
C LYS A 225 -13.09 2.42 -4.53
N LEU A 226 -13.65 3.62 -4.59
CA LEU A 226 -14.58 4.15 -3.58
C LEU A 226 -15.75 3.19 -3.35
N ARG A 227 -16.41 2.76 -4.43
CA ARG A 227 -17.55 1.86 -4.35
C ARG A 227 -17.23 0.52 -3.70
N LEU A 228 -16.16 -0.12 -4.15
CA LEU A 228 -15.74 -1.40 -3.58
C LEU A 228 -15.48 -1.29 -2.08
N PHE A 229 -14.77 -0.23 -1.65
CA PHE A 229 -14.49 -0.02 -0.24
C PHE A 229 -15.75 0.28 0.58
N GLN A 230 -16.68 1.06 0.06
CA GLN A 230 -17.93 1.38 0.75
C GLN A 230 -18.93 0.21 0.78
N SER A 231 -18.74 -0.79 -0.07
CA SER A 231 -19.55 -2.01 -0.08
C SER A 231 -19.09 -3.04 0.96
N ILE A 232 -17.93 -2.84 1.59
CA ILE A 232 -17.40 -3.77 2.58
C ILE A 232 -18.23 -3.70 3.87
N GLY A 233 -18.80 -4.84 4.28
CA GLY A 233 -19.50 -4.98 5.57
C GLY A 233 -20.91 -4.40 5.61
N VAL A 234 -21.49 -4.00 4.47
CA VAL A 234 -22.89 -3.54 4.38
C VAL A 234 -23.75 -4.54 3.62
N PRO A 235 -25.07 -4.57 3.86
CA PRO A 235 -25.99 -5.38 3.07
C PRO A 235 -25.91 -5.04 1.57
N LEU A 236 -26.06 -6.06 0.71
CA LEU A 236 -25.90 -5.92 -0.74
C LEU A 236 -26.87 -4.89 -1.36
N ASP A 237 -28.13 -4.90 -0.92
CA ASP A 237 -29.16 -3.96 -1.36
C ASP A 237 -28.78 -2.50 -1.03
N TYR A 238 -28.20 -2.28 0.15
CA TYR A 238 -27.65 -0.96 0.53
C TYR A 238 -26.45 -0.60 -0.35
N ALA A 239 -25.49 -1.51 -0.54
CA ALA A 239 -24.35 -1.29 -1.41
C ALA A 239 -24.78 -0.92 -2.84
N MET A 240 -25.80 -1.60 -3.38
CA MET A 240 -26.37 -1.29 -4.69
C MET A 240 -27.03 0.10 -4.73
N SER A 241 -27.67 0.52 -3.63
CA SER A 241 -28.30 1.85 -3.56
C SER A 241 -27.28 3.00 -3.59
N LEU A 242 -26.03 2.75 -3.21
CA LEU A 242 -24.95 3.74 -3.26
C LEU A 242 -24.48 4.03 -4.70
N GLU A 243 -24.82 3.16 -5.66
CA GLU A 243 -24.34 3.27 -7.03
C GLU A 243 -24.67 4.62 -7.68
N GLN A 244 -25.88 5.08 -7.53
CA GLN A 244 -26.35 6.32 -8.13
C GLN A 244 -25.77 7.58 -7.48
N ARG A 245 -25.24 7.48 -6.24
CA ARG A 245 -24.71 8.64 -5.50
C ARG A 245 -23.29 9.01 -5.89
N PHE A 246 -22.52 8.06 -6.39
CA PHE A 246 -21.08 8.23 -6.62
C PHE A 246 -20.67 8.11 -8.08
N ALA A 247 -21.61 7.81 -8.97
CA ALA A 247 -21.31 7.77 -10.41
C ALA A 247 -20.85 9.15 -10.91
N PRO A 248 -19.77 9.21 -11.71
CA PRO A 248 -19.34 10.45 -12.35
C PRO A 248 -20.51 11.06 -13.15
N GLN A 249 -20.92 12.29 -12.81
CA GLN A 249 -22.15 12.89 -13.33
C GLN A 249 -21.93 13.68 -14.63
N ASP A 250 -20.71 14.09 -14.90
CA ASP A 250 -20.40 14.98 -16.04
C ASP A 250 -20.29 14.24 -17.38
N GLY A 251 -20.20 12.92 -17.37
CA GLY A 251 -20.09 12.10 -18.57
C GLY A 251 -18.83 12.37 -19.43
N ALA A 252 -17.92 13.24 -18.98
CA ALA A 252 -16.72 13.59 -19.73
C ALA A 252 -15.82 12.38 -19.96
N GLY A 253 -15.56 11.61 -18.88
CA GLY A 253 -14.81 10.37 -18.96
C GLY A 253 -15.49 9.30 -19.82
N TYR A 254 -16.84 9.23 -19.78
CA TYR A 254 -17.61 8.33 -20.65
C TYR A 254 -17.45 8.70 -22.13
N ARG A 255 -17.59 9.99 -22.48
CA ARG A 255 -17.42 10.47 -23.85
C ARG A 255 -16.02 10.19 -24.36
N GLN A 256 -14.99 10.49 -23.57
CA GLN A 256 -13.60 10.22 -23.92
C GLN A 256 -13.35 8.73 -24.14
N GLY A 257 -13.89 7.87 -23.27
CA GLY A 257 -13.79 6.40 -23.40
C GLY A 257 -14.52 5.88 -24.64
N LEU A 258 -15.70 6.42 -24.93
CA LEU A 258 -16.49 6.06 -26.12
C LEU A 258 -15.80 6.50 -27.41
N GLU A 259 -15.31 7.73 -27.50
CA GLU A 259 -14.57 8.25 -28.66
C GLU A 259 -13.33 7.40 -28.94
N LYS A 260 -12.58 7.03 -27.89
CA LYS A 260 -11.43 6.16 -28.01
C LYS A 260 -11.82 4.75 -28.49
N SER A 261 -12.87 4.16 -27.93
CA SER A 261 -13.38 2.84 -28.32
C SER A 261 -13.86 2.83 -29.75
N LEU A 262 -14.49 3.92 -30.25
CA LEU A 262 -14.95 4.04 -31.62
C LEU A 262 -13.81 4.33 -32.61
N SER A 263 -12.75 5.00 -32.17
CA SER A 263 -11.56 5.28 -33.00
C SER A 263 -10.61 4.09 -33.12
N GLU A 264 -10.53 3.25 -32.12
CA GLU A 264 -9.83 1.97 -32.14
C GLU A 264 -10.76 0.95 -32.82
N SER A 265 -10.86 0.98 -34.18
CA SER A 265 -11.60 -0.01 -34.98
C SER A 265 -10.98 -1.39 -34.77
N GLY A 266 -11.47 -2.14 -33.80
CA GLY A 266 -10.98 -3.45 -33.45
C GLY A 266 -10.89 -3.69 -31.94
N PHE A 267 -11.93 -3.34 -31.17
CA PHE A 267 -12.07 -3.86 -29.81
C PHE A 267 -12.34 -5.37 -29.93
N GLU A 268 -11.27 -6.16 -29.94
CA GLU A 268 -11.35 -7.60 -29.77
C GLU A 268 -11.37 -7.89 -28.27
N TRP A 269 -12.41 -8.59 -27.81
CA TRP A 269 -12.39 -9.19 -26.49
C TRP A 269 -11.21 -10.16 -26.45
N PRO A 270 -10.31 -10.05 -25.46
CA PRO A 270 -9.27 -11.05 -25.28
C PRO A 270 -9.95 -12.41 -25.07
N ALA A 271 -9.51 -13.39 -25.87
CA ALA A 271 -9.98 -14.78 -25.82
C ALA A 271 -9.67 -15.44 -24.45
#